data_3a7506e8498da56f75775179a32831f2
#
_entry.id   3a7506e8498da56f75775179a32831f2
#
_cell.length_a   1.000
_cell.length_b   1.000
_cell.length_c   1.000
_cell.angle_alpha   90.00
_cell.angle_beta   90.00
_cell.angle_gamma   90.00
#
_symmetry.space_group_name_H-M   'P 1'
#
loop_
_entity.id
_entity.type
_entity.pdbx_description
1 polymer ?
#
loop_
_entity_poly.entity_id
_entity_poly.type
_entity_poly.pdbx_seq_one_letter_code
_entity_poly.pdbx_strand_id
1 'polypeptide(L)'
;VRLLPAIDLIGGKIVRLTEGDFSTEEQYGDPYELLKAWQGKVPMIHLIDLEGAKAGEPRHLDVVRYAKSLGFLVQTGGGIRSEAALDAVMETGADRVLLGTKAFTDPDFLDKAIEKYGKRIAVALDAYDGKVAINGWQEATKLDDISVAQDLVKRGIETILYTDIGSDGKLNGPNVSRMKALRQIVNVTLIASGGVTTEEDVKELKMAKIDEAVVGKALLSGKVSIEELIEWEARYA
;
A
#
# COMPACT_ATOMS: atom_id res chain seq x y z
N VAL A 1 9.23 -13.25 1.21
CA VAL A 1 8.57 -11.93 1.14
C VAL A 1 8.08 -11.68 -0.28
N ARG A 2 6.77 -11.56 -0.47
CA ARG A 2 6.22 -11.14 -1.76
C ARG A 2 6.51 -9.66 -1.99
N LEU A 3 6.99 -9.31 -3.19
CA LEU A 3 7.28 -7.92 -3.53
C LEU A 3 6.19 -7.35 -4.45
N LEU A 4 5.63 -6.22 -4.04
CA LEU A 4 4.53 -5.55 -4.73
C LEU A 4 5.04 -4.30 -5.45
N PRO A 5 5.21 -4.35 -6.78
CA PRO A 5 5.51 -3.14 -7.55
C PRO A 5 4.41 -2.10 -7.38
N ALA A 6 4.79 -0.87 -7.08
CA ALA A 6 3.84 0.18 -6.72
C ALA A 6 3.76 1.28 -7.78
N ILE A 7 2.53 1.69 -8.04
CA ILE A 7 2.16 2.80 -8.92
C ILE A 7 1.24 3.73 -8.13
N ASP A 8 1.64 4.97 -7.96
CA ASP A 8 0.81 6.04 -7.41
C ASP A 8 0.30 6.93 -8.55
N LEU A 9 -0.95 7.36 -8.48
CA LEU A 9 -1.65 8.04 -9.58
C LEU A 9 -2.16 9.42 -9.18
N ILE A 10 -1.82 10.42 -9.99
CA ILE A 10 -2.40 11.78 -9.98
C ILE A 10 -2.61 12.23 -11.42
N GLY A 11 -3.80 12.73 -11.76
CA GLY A 11 -4.10 13.27 -13.09
C GLY A 11 -3.90 12.27 -14.23
N GLY A 12 -4.12 10.97 -13.99
CA GLY A 12 -3.90 9.91 -14.96
C GLY A 12 -2.44 9.60 -15.24
N LYS A 13 -1.51 10.08 -14.41
CA LYS A 13 -0.07 9.87 -14.55
C LYS A 13 0.50 9.13 -13.33
N ILE A 14 1.59 8.40 -13.56
CA ILE A 14 2.39 7.80 -12.48
C ILE A 14 3.17 8.91 -11.79
N VAL A 15 3.05 8.98 -10.47
CA VAL A 15 3.76 9.97 -9.66
C VAL A 15 4.43 9.32 -8.45
N ARG A 16 5.37 10.04 -7.84
CA ARG A 16 5.88 9.75 -6.50
C ARG A 16 5.97 11.04 -5.71
N LEU A 17 5.63 10.93 -4.44
CA LEU A 17 5.83 11.98 -3.46
C LEU A 17 6.97 11.56 -2.51
N THR A 18 7.61 12.51 -1.86
CA THR A 18 8.50 12.25 -0.73
C THR A 18 7.76 12.55 0.55
N GLU A 19 7.67 11.59 1.47
CA GLU A 19 6.93 11.70 2.73
C GLU A 19 5.47 12.18 2.56
N GLY A 20 4.84 11.86 1.39
CA GLY A 20 3.46 12.28 1.08
C GLY A 20 3.27 13.77 0.76
N ASP A 21 4.34 14.53 0.63
CA ASP A 21 4.28 15.95 0.30
C ASP A 21 4.01 16.17 -1.20
N PHE A 22 2.82 16.68 -1.53
CA PHE A 22 2.41 16.97 -2.90
C PHE A 22 3.29 18.00 -3.61
N SER A 23 4.00 18.86 -2.88
CA SER A 23 4.97 19.81 -3.47
C SER A 23 6.22 19.13 -4.03
N THR A 24 6.46 17.87 -3.64
CA THR A 24 7.60 17.05 -4.09
C THR A 24 7.24 16.11 -5.23
N GLU A 25 6.10 16.30 -5.90
CA GLU A 25 5.63 15.44 -6.97
C GLU A 25 6.65 15.27 -8.10
N GLU A 26 7.03 14.03 -8.34
CA GLU A 26 7.83 13.60 -9.48
C GLU A 26 6.97 12.73 -10.40
N GLN A 27 6.98 12.99 -11.72
CA GLN A 27 6.21 12.22 -12.70
C GLN A 27 7.07 11.16 -13.39
N TYR A 28 6.51 9.96 -13.59
CA TYR A 28 7.20 8.79 -14.16
C TYR A 28 6.48 8.20 -15.40
N GLY A 29 5.52 8.90 -15.97
CA GLY A 29 4.90 8.55 -17.25
C GLY A 29 3.50 7.98 -17.15
N ASP A 30 3.15 7.16 -18.14
CA ASP A 30 1.81 6.63 -18.36
C ASP A 30 1.62 5.28 -17.67
N PRO A 31 0.59 5.12 -16.81
CA PRO A 31 0.34 3.86 -16.13
C PRO A 31 -0.04 2.71 -17.07
N TYR A 32 -0.72 2.99 -18.17
CA TYR A 32 -1.12 1.95 -19.13
C TYR A 32 0.09 1.32 -19.83
N GLU A 33 1.05 2.14 -20.23
CA GLU A 33 2.30 1.66 -20.83
C GLU A 33 3.11 0.83 -19.86
N LEU A 34 3.25 1.30 -18.61
CA LEU A 34 4.01 0.59 -17.58
C LEU A 34 3.37 -0.75 -17.22
N LEU A 35 2.05 -0.78 -17.03
CA LEU A 35 1.31 -2.01 -16.74
C LEU A 35 1.46 -3.02 -17.88
N LYS A 36 1.41 -2.55 -19.14
CA LYS A 36 1.65 -3.42 -20.29
C LYS A 36 3.06 -4.00 -20.31
N ALA A 37 4.07 -3.20 -19.95
CA ALA A 37 5.46 -3.66 -19.86
C ALA A 37 5.68 -4.69 -18.72
N TRP A 38 4.91 -4.62 -17.64
CA TRP A 38 4.98 -5.56 -16.52
C TRP A 38 4.08 -6.79 -16.67
N GLN A 39 3.21 -6.82 -17.67
CA GLN A 39 2.28 -7.93 -17.90
C GLN A 39 3.01 -9.27 -17.99
N GLY A 40 2.57 -10.24 -17.18
CA GLY A 40 3.16 -11.58 -17.13
C GLY A 40 4.49 -11.68 -16.37
N LYS A 41 5.07 -10.57 -15.93
CA LYS A 41 6.33 -10.56 -15.17
C LYS A 41 6.09 -10.68 -13.67
N VAL A 42 5.09 -9.99 -13.14
CA VAL A 42 4.72 -10.02 -11.72
C VAL A 42 3.24 -10.37 -11.57
N PRO A 43 2.88 -11.15 -10.53
CA PRO A 43 1.49 -11.58 -10.37
C PRO A 43 0.58 -10.50 -9.77
N MET A 44 1.12 -9.63 -8.92
CA MET A 44 0.35 -8.65 -8.16
C MET A 44 1.01 -7.29 -8.18
N ILE A 45 0.19 -6.24 -8.24
CA ILE A 45 0.62 -4.84 -8.23
C ILE A 45 -0.13 -4.06 -7.15
N HIS A 46 0.50 -2.97 -6.71
CA HIS A 46 -0.02 -2.03 -5.72
C HIS A 46 -0.32 -0.70 -6.43
N LEU A 47 -1.62 -0.36 -6.60
CA LEU A 47 -2.09 0.85 -7.26
C LEU A 47 -2.70 1.80 -6.23
N ILE A 48 -2.14 2.97 -6.05
CA ILE A 48 -2.68 3.98 -5.14
C ILE A 48 -3.19 5.20 -5.89
N ASP A 49 -4.44 5.51 -5.68
CA ASP A 49 -5.11 6.70 -6.17
C ASP A 49 -4.85 7.89 -5.23
N LEU A 50 -3.69 8.54 -5.38
CA LEU A 50 -3.31 9.68 -4.55
C LEU A 50 -4.23 10.88 -4.78
N GLU A 51 -4.69 11.09 -6.00
CA GLU A 51 -5.68 12.13 -6.31
C GLU A 51 -7.00 11.84 -5.60
N GLY A 52 -7.45 10.58 -5.61
CA GLY A 52 -8.60 10.13 -4.85
C GLY A 52 -8.44 10.33 -3.35
N ALA A 53 -7.28 10.01 -2.80
CA ALA A 53 -6.97 10.24 -1.39
C ALA A 53 -7.10 11.71 -0.99
N LYS A 54 -6.66 12.62 -1.85
CA LYS A 54 -6.78 14.07 -1.67
C LYS A 54 -8.23 14.55 -1.86
N ALA A 55 -8.92 14.05 -2.89
CA ALA A 55 -10.29 14.45 -3.22
C ALA A 55 -11.36 13.86 -2.26
N GLY A 56 -11.06 12.74 -1.60
CA GLY A 56 -11.99 12.01 -0.76
C GLY A 56 -12.93 11.06 -1.52
N GLU A 57 -12.66 10.80 -2.78
CA GLU A 57 -13.38 9.85 -3.63
C GLU A 57 -12.45 9.27 -4.70
N PRO A 58 -12.66 8.01 -5.15
CA PRO A 58 -11.82 7.39 -6.18
C PRO A 58 -11.85 8.16 -7.51
N ARG A 59 -10.68 8.31 -8.15
CA ARG A 59 -10.49 9.03 -9.43
C ARG A 59 -9.91 8.17 -10.54
N HIS A 60 -9.32 6.99 -10.23
CA HIS A 60 -8.57 6.17 -11.19
C HIS A 60 -9.09 4.73 -11.28
N LEU A 61 -10.41 4.52 -11.20
CA LEU A 61 -11.01 3.18 -11.31
C LEU A 61 -10.76 2.52 -12.67
N ASP A 62 -10.61 3.32 -13.72
CA ASP A 62 -10.28 2.86 -15.08
C ASP A 62 -8.90 2.20 -15.15
N VAL A 63 -7.91 2.72 -14.44
CA VAL A 63 -6.57 2.11 -14.37
C VAL A 63 -6.62 0.76 -13.66
N VAL A 64 -7.40 0.65 -12.58
CA VAL A 64 -7.60 -0.62 -11.87
C VAL A 64 -8.25 -1.66 -12.79
N ARG A 65 -9.31 -1.29 -13.54
CA ARG A 65 -9.96 -2.18 -14.51
C ARG A 65 -8.98 -2.63 -15.59
N TYR A 66 -8.17 -1.72 -16.09
CA TYR A 66 -7.15 -2.04 -17.09
C TYR A 66 -6.13 -3.05 -16.57
N ALA A 67 -5.59 -2.82 -15.38
CA ALA A 67 -4.68 -3.77 -14.74
C ALA A 67 -5.33 -5.15 -14.57
N LYS A 68 -6.59 -5.22 -14.15
CA LYS A 68 -7.34 -6.47 -14.07
C LYS A 68 -7.49 -7.14 -15.43
N SER A 69 -7.73 -6.37 -16.50
CA SER A 69 -7.85 -6.90 -17.86
C SER A 69 -6.54 -7.52 -18.39
N LEU A 70 -5.39 -7.08 -17.87
CA LEU A 70 -4.07 -7.63 -18.16
C LEU A 70 -3.72 -8.88 -17.34
N GLY A 71 -4.59 -9.30 -16.41
CA GLY A 71 -4.42 -10.50 -15.59
C GLY A 71 -3.70 -10.29 -14.26
N PHE A 72 -3.43 -9.05 -13.87
CA PHE A 72 -2.83 -8.79 -12.55
C PHE A 72 -3.81 -9.08 -11.41
N LEU A 73 -3.28 -9.56 -10.30
CA LEU A 73 -3.91 -9.33 -9.00
C LEU A 73 -3.65 -7.86 -8.62
N VAL A 74 -4.66 -7.19 -8.12
CA VAL A 74 -4.56 -5.76 -7.82
C VAL A 74 -4.91 -5.48 -6.37
N GLN A 75 -3.96 -4.87 -5.66
CA GLN A 75 -4.19 -4.17 -4.41
C GLN A 75 -4.32 -2.69 -4.71
N THR A 76 -5.40 -2.06 -4.25
CA THR A 76 -5.64 -0.64 -4.51
C THR A 76 -6.25 0.08 -3.32
N GLY A 77 -6.13 1.39 -3.30
CA GLY A 77 -6.70 2.27 -2.29
C GLY A 77 -6.62 3.72 -2.72
N GLY A 78 -7.17 4.60 -1.89
CA GLY A 78 -7.21 6.03 -2.10
C GLY A 78 -8.63 6.58 -2.28
N GLY A 79 -9.05 7.47 -1.39
CA GLY A 79 -10.34 8.15 -1.46
C GLY A 79 -11.57 7.31 -1.11
N ILE A 80 -11.41 6.14 -0.52
CA ILE A 80 -12.52 5.25 -0.17
C ILE A 80 -13.09 5.67 1.18
N ARG A 81 -14.09 6.53 1.17
CA ARG A 81 -14.69 7.15 2.37
C ARG A 81 -16.19 6.93 2.50
N SER A 82 -16.78 6.06 1.67
CA SER A 82 -18.21 5.68 1.74
C SER A 82 -18.40 4.23 1.30
N GLU A 83 -19.53 3.63 1.67
CA GLU A 83 -19.90 2.30 1.19
C GLU A 83 -20.03 2.26 -0.34
N ALA A 84 -20.60 3.32 -0.94
CA ALA A 84 -20.72 3.42 -2.40
C ALA A 84 -19.37 3.49 -3.10
N ALA A 85 -18.40 4.25 -2.56
CA ALA A 85 -17.05 4.30 -3.08
C ALA A 85 -16.35 2.94 -2.97
N LEU A 86 -16.50 2.25 -1.83
CA LEU A 86 -15.95 0.91 -1.64
C LEU A 86 -16.55 -0.08 -2.65
N ASP A 87 -17.86 -0.08 -2.83
CA ASP A 87 -18.53 -0.95 -3.78
C ASP A 87 -18.03 -0.68 -5.22
N ALA A 88 -17.88 0.57 -5.61
CA ALA A 88 -17.35 0.94 -6.93
C ALA A 88 -15.91 0.43 -7.16
N VAL A 89 -15.05 0.50 -6.15
CA VAL A 89 -13.70 -0.07 -6.23
C VAL A 89 -13.75 -1.59 -6.32
N MET A 90 -14.60 -2.25 -5.54
CA MET A 90 -14.75 -3.71 -5.58
C MET A 90 -15.30 -4.21 -6.91
N GLU A 91 -16.18 -3.46 -7.57
CA GLU A 91 -16.73 -3.77 -8.89
C GLU A 91 -15.67 -3.72 -10.01
N THR A 92 -14.52 -3.06 -9.80
CA THR A 92 -13.39 -3.12 -10.74
C THR A 92 -12.74 -4.50 -10.81
N GLY A 93 -13.03 -5.37 -9.84
CA GLY A 93 -12.38 -6.67 -9.69
C GLY A 93 -11.11 -6.64 -8.84
N ALA A 94 -10.80 -5.53 -8.17
CA ALA A 94 -9.66 -5.44 -7.25
C ALA A 94 -9.67 -6.59 -6.24
N ASP A 95 -8.52 -7.22 -6.05
CA ASP A 95 -8.38 -8.42 -5.21
C ASP A 95 -8.24 -8.06 -3.73
N ARG A 96 -7.62 -6.91 -3.44
CA ARG A 96 -7.47 -6.38 -2.09
C ARG A 96 -7.62 -4.87 -2.11
N VAL A 97 -8.42 -4.34 -1.21
CA VAL A 97 -8.74 -2.92 -1.10
C VAL A 97 -8.27 -2.37 0.23
N LEU A 98 -7.45 -1.34 0.16
CA LEU A 98 -6.87 -0.66 1.31
C LEU A 98 -7.79 0.47 1.78
N LEU A 99 -8.22 0.41 3.02
CA LEU A 99 -8.90 1.50 3.71
C LEU A 99 -7.91 2.26 4.58
N GLY A 100 -7.90 3.57 4.44
CA GLY A 100 -7.04 4.46 5.23
C GLY A 100 -7.85 5.22 6.29
N THR A 101 -7.93 6.53 6.17
CA THR A 101 -8.55 7.46 7.12
C THR A 101 -9.89 6.98 7.68
N LYS A 102 -10.79 6.51 6.82
CA LYS A 102 -12.14 6.10 7.22
C LYS A 102 -12.15 4.88 8.17
N ALA A 103 -11.15 4.00 8.05
CA ALA A 103 -11.00 2.86 8.96
C ALA A 103 -10.73 3.28 10.42
N PHE A 104 -10.15 4.47 10.62
CA PHE A 104 -9.82 5.00 11.95
C PHE A 104 -10.86 5.98 12.49
N THR A 105 -11.58 6.66 11.60
CA THR A 105 -12.55 7.71 11.98
C THR A 105 -13.99 7.20 12.05
N ASP A 106 -14.28 6.05 11.44
CA ASP A 106 -15.63 5.47 11.39
C ASP A 106 -15.57 3.94 11.57
N PRO A 107 -15.56 3.46 12.81
CA PRO A 107 -15.52 2.02 13.09
C PRO A 107 -16.69 1.22 12.51
N ASP A 108 -17.87 1.81 12.42
CA ASP A 108 -19.06 1.13 11.87
C ASP A 108 -18.89 0.91 10.36
N PHE A 109 -18.30 1.87 9.64
CA PHE A 109 -17.95 1.71 8.24
C PHE A 109 -16.98 0.54 8.04
N LEU A 110 -15.92 0.46 8.87
CA LEU A 110 -14.95 -0.62 8.81
C LEU A 110 -15.58 -1.98 9.07
N ASP A 111 -16.41 -2.09 10.10
CA ASP A 111 -17.09 -3.35 10.46
C ASP A 111 -18.01 -3.84 9.33
N LYS A 112 -18.77 -2.94 8.71
CA LYS A 112 -19.61 -3.27 7.53
C LYS A 112 -18.77 -3.67 6.31
N ALA A 113 -17.65 -3.01 6.08
CA ALA A 113 -16.73 -3.36 5.00
C ALA A 113 -16.18 -4.77 5.18
N ILE A 114 -15.76 -5.13 6.39
CA ILE A 114 -15.27 -6.47 6.73
C ILE A 114 -16.39 -7.50 6.59
N GLU A 115 -17.60 -7.22 7.08
CA GLU A 115 -18.74 -8.12 6.95
C GLU A 115 -19.06 -8.42 5.47
N LYS A 116 -19.06 -7.40 4.61
CA LYS A 116 -19.43 -7.53 3.19
C LYS A 116 -18.32 -8.16 2.34
N TYR A 117 -17.07 -7.81 2.55
CA TYR A 117 -15.97 -8.16 1.66
C TYR A 117 -14.87 -9.02 2.29
N GLY A 118 -14.91 -9.23 3.60
CA GLY A 118 -14.02 -10.14 4.32
C GLY A 118 -12.54 -9.84 4.12
N LYS A 119 -11.78 -10.87 3.77
CA LYS A 119 -10.31 -10.80 3.58
C LYS A 119 -9.86 -9.92 2.41
N ARG A 120 -10.76 -9.46 1.56
CA ARG A 120 -10.45 -8.47 0.52
C ARG A 120 -10.25 -7.07 1.10
N ILE A 121 -10.67 -6.82 2.33
CA ILE A 121 -10.39 -5.58 3.04
C ILE A 121 -9.05 -5.67 3.73
N ALA A 122 -8.20 -4.69 3.50
CA ALA A 122 -6.97 -4.43 4.22
C ALA A 122 -6.97 -3.00 4.76
N VAL A 123 -6.18 -2.72 5.77
CA VAL A 123 -6.04 -1.37 6.30
C VAL A 123 -4.63 -0.86 6.05
N ALA A 124 -4.54 0.35 5.49
CA ALA A 124 -3.32 1.11 5.40
C ALA A 124 -3.13 1.89 6.71
N LEU A 125 -2.17 1.44 7.50
CA LEU A 125 -1.78 2.05 8.76
C LEU A 125 -0.50 2.84 8.52
N ASP A 126 -0.66 4.12 8.31
CA ASP A 126 0.45 5.03 8.04
C ASP A 126 0.83 5.72 9.35
N ALA A 127 2.11 5.72 9.69
CA ALA A 127 2.58 6.26 10.96
C ALA A 127 3.86 7.08 10.81
N TYR A 128 3.96 8.10 11.62
CA TYR A 128 5.17 8.88 11.82
C TYR A 128 5.54 8.84 13.31
N ASP A 129 6.75 8.43 13.62
CA ASP A 129 7.25 8.28 15.00
C ASP A 129 6.27 7.52 15.92
N GLY A 130 5.71 6.40 15.41
CA GLY A 130 4.79 5.54 16.15
C GLY A 130 3.37 6.10 16.36
N LYS A 131 3.02 7.23 15.71
CA LYS A 131 1.69 7.82 15.75
C LYS A 131 1.01 7.71 14.40
N VAL A 132 -0.26 7.28 14.41
CA VAL A 132 -1.05 7.12 13.19
C VAL A 132 -1.33 8.47 12.55
N ALA A 133 -1.11 8.56 11.24
CA ALA A 133 -1.46 9.69 10.41
C ALA A 133 -2.68 9.37 9.54
N ILE A 134 -3.53 10.35 9.31
CA ILE A 134 -4.73 10.27 8.50
C ILE A 134 -4.80 11.43 7.49
N ASN A 135 -5.83 11.43 6.64
CA ASN A 135 -6.07 12.47 5.63
C ASN A 135 -4.88 12.67 4.68
N GLY A 136 -4.34 11.56 4.14
CA GLY A 136 -3.18 11.62 3.23
C GLY A 136 -1.94 12.18 3.93
N TRP A 137 -1.76 11.80 5.20
CA TRP A 137 -0.65 12.19 6.09
C TRP A 137 -0.64 13.68 6.52
N GLN A 138 -1.70 14.40 6.22
CA GLN A 138 -1.82 15.81 6.58
C GLN A 138 -2.16 16.05 8.05
N GLU A 139 -2.65 15.00 8.73
CA GLU A 139 -3.07 15.06 10.12
C GLU A 139 -2.43 13.94 10.94
N ALA A 140 -1.59 14.30 11.90
CA ALA A 140 -1.07 13.37 12.90
C ALA A 140 -2.08 13.20 14.04
N THR A 141 -2.38 11.94 14.38
CA THR A 141 -3.23 11.62 15.53
C THR A 141 -2.40 11.38 16.79
N LYS A 142 -3.08 11.25 17.94
CA LYS A 142 -2.45 10.76 19.17
C LYS A 142 -2.47 9.24 19.30
N LEU A 143 -3.05 8.54 18.32
CA LEU A 143 -3.22 7.09 18.35
C LEU A 143 -1.88 6.39 18.16
N ASP A 144 -1.57 5.48 19.05
CA ASP A 144 -0.40 4.61 18.96
C ASP A 144 -0.63 3.54 17.90
N ASP A 145 0.30 3.40 16.97
CA ASP A 145 0.17 2.50 15.82
C ASP A 145 0.06 1.02 16.20
N ILE A 146 0.79 0.57 17.23
CA ILE A 146 0.71 -0.82 17.72
C ILE A 146 -0.65 -1.11 18.35
N SER A 147 -1.14 -0.20 19.17
CA SER A 147 -2.48 -0.33 19.78
C SER A 147 -3.57 -0.36 18.72
N VAL A 148 -3.46 0.48 17.70
CA VAL A 148 -4.39 0.50 16.56
C VAL A 148 -4.32 -0.82 15.78
N ALA A 149 -3.12 -1.33 15.50
CA ALA A 149 -2.97 -2.62 14.82
C ALA A 149 -3.67 -3.77 15.59
N GLN A 150 -3.54 -3.81 16.92
CA GLN A 150 -4.24 -4.79 17.74
C GLN A 150 -5.77 -4.65 17.64
N ASP A 151 -6.30 -3.43 17.64
CA ASP A 151 -7.73 -3.20 17.54
C ASP A 151 -8.28 -3.57 16.17
N LEU A 152 -7.54 -3.31 15.10
CA LEU A 152 -7.89 -3.75 13.75
C LEU A 152 -8.01 -5.28 13.65
N VAL A 153 -7.05 -6.00 14.24
CA VAL A 153 -7.05 -7.46 14.26
C VAL A 153 -8.25 -8.00 15.04
N LYS A 154 -8.58 -7.40 16.20
CA LYS A 154 -9.77 -7.77 16.98
C LYS A 154 -11.07 -7.56 16.20
N ARG A 155 -11.13 -6.60 15.29
CA ARG A 155 -12.28 -6.35 14.39
C ARG A 155 -12.37 -7.33 13.23
N GLY A 156 -11.34 -8.15 12.98
CA GLY A 156 -11.30 -9.15 11.91
C GLY A 156 -10.48 -8.76 10.69
N ILE A 157 -9.63 -7.73 10.78
CA ILE A 157 -8.68 -7.41 9.72
C ILE A 157 -7.60 -8.50 9.65
N GLU A 158 -7.40 -9.05 8.45
CA GLU A 158 -6.42 -10.10 8.18
C GLU A 158 -5.16 -9.59 7.44
N THR A 159 -5.18 -8.33 6.99
CA THR A 159 -4.04 -7.72 6.28
C THR A 159 -3.87 -6.26 6.70
N ILE A 160 -2.66 -5.91 7.12
CA ILE A 160 -2.26 -4.54 7.45
C ILE A 160 -1.07 -4.15 6.58
N LEU A 161 -1.22 -3.07 5.82
CA LEU A 161 -0.11 -2.39 5.17
C LEU A 161 0.37 -1.30 6.12
N TYR A 162 1.62 -1.41 6.57
CA TYR A 162 2.23 -0.43 7.45
C TYR A 162 3.22 0.43 6.68
N THR A 163 2.95 1.73 6.64
CA THR A 163 3.87 2.73 6.07
C THR A 163 4.57 3.51 7.17
N ASP A 164 5.89 3.42 7.22
CA ASP A 164 6.70 4.38 7.97
C ASP A 164 6.91 5.63 7.10
N ILE A 165 6.16 6.68 7.38
CA ILE A 165 6.18 7.93 6.62
C ILE A 165 7.61 8.52 6.59
N GLY A 166 8.34 8.43 7.69
CA GLY A 166 9.70 8.94 7.78
C GLY A 166 10.71 8.25 6.85
N SER A 167 10.39 7.04 6.35
CA SER A 167 11.22 6.29 5.39
C SER A 167 10.70 6.37 3.97
N ASP A 168 9.43 6.75 3.76
CA ASP A 168 8.82 6.71 2.44
C ASP A 168 9.45 7.69 1.45
N GLY A 169 9.74 7.19 0.26
CA GLY A 169 10.35 7.96 -0.84
C GLY A 169 11.81 8.37 -0.65
N LYS A 170 12.45 8.01 0.46
CA LYS A 170 13.84 8.41 0.78
C LYS A 170 14.93 7.47 0.28
N LEU A 171 14.58 6.25 -0.13
CA LEU A 171 15.53 5.23 -0.59
C LEU A 171 16.62 4.87 0.44
N ASN A 172 16.27 4.84 1.72
CA ASN A 172 17.18 4.62 2.84
C ASN A 172 16.88 3.37 3.67
N GLY A 173 16.08 2.46 3.13
CA GLY A 173 15.63 1.23 3.79
C GLY A 173 14.33 1.40 4.58
N PRO A 174 13.60 0.29 4.81
CA PRO A 174 12.38 0.25 5.61
C PRO A 174 12.67 0.29 7.12
N ASN A 175 11.70 0.67 7.93
CA ASN A 175 11.79 0.61 9.38
C ASN A 175 11.59 -0.84 9.89
N VAL A 176 12.62 -1.67 9.73
CA VAL A 176 12.58 -3.10 10.10
C VAL A 176 12.32 -3.31 11.59
N SER A 177 12.84 -2.44 12.45
CA SER A 177 12.63 -2.54 13.90
C SER A 177 11.16 -2.38 14.27
N ARG A 178 10.47 -1.43 13.63
CA ARG A 178 9.03 -1.22 13.85
C ARG A 178 8.21 -2.37 13.32
N MET A 179 8.57 -2.90 12.14
CA MET A 179 7.94 -4.10 11.57
C MET A 179 8.09 -5.32 12.46
N LYS A 180 9.26 -5.52 13.08
CA LYS A 180 9.47 -6.59 14.08
C LYS A 180 8.57 -6.42 15.30
N ALA A 181 8.44 -5.20 15.80
CA ALA A 181 7.57 -4.92 16.94
C ALA A 181 6.10 -5.24 16.61
N LEU A 182 5.61 -4.84 15.44
CA LEU A 182 4.27 -5.19 14.97
C LEU A 182 4.09 -6.71 14.84
N ARG A 183 5.05 -7.42 14.22
CA ARG A 183 4.99 -8.88 14.05
C ARG A 183 4.89 -9.63 15.36
N GLN A 184 5.49 -9.14 16.44
CA GLN A 184 5.38 -9.75 17.76
C GLN A 184 3.99 -9.62 18.37
N ILE A 185 3.22 -8.63 17.96
CA ILE A 185 1.93 -8.27 18.53
C ILE A 185 0.75 -8.83 17.73
N VAL A 186 0.87 -8.87 16.39
CA VAL A 186 -0.23 -9.28 15.52
C VAL A 186 0.18 -10.43 14.60
N ASN A 187 -0.75 -11.36 14.39
CA ASN A 187 -0.57 -12.52 13.50
C ASN A 187 -1.51 -12.40 12.29
N VAL A 188 -1.21 -11.44 11.43
CA VAL A 188 -1.94 -11.18 10.17
C VAL A 188 -0.94 -11.02 9.04
N THR A 189 -1.38 -10.92 7.80
CA THR A 189 -0.50 -10.53 6.69
C THR A 189 -0.01 -9.10 6.94
N LEU A 190 1.29 -8.95 7.13
CA LEU A 190 1.95 -7.65 7.26
C LEU A 190 2.68 -7.28 5.99
N ILE A 191 2.37 -6.09 5.48
CA ILE A 191 2.98 -5.51 4.29
C ILE A 191 3.83 -4.32 4.72
N ALA A 192 5.14 -4.37 4.47
CA ALA A 192 6.01 -3.23 4.69
C ALA A 192 5.89 -2.23 3.53
N SER A 193 5.74 -0.96 3.85
CA SER A 193 5.72 0.13 2.87
C SER A 193 6.62 1.27 3.33
N GLY A 194 7.33 1.87 2.36
CA GLY A 194 8.29 2.94 2.61
C GLY A 194 9.75 2.45 2.68
N GLY A 195 10.59 3.02 1.85
CA GLY A 195 12.05 2.90 1.90
C GLY A 195 12.68 1.66 1.28
N VAL A 196 11.95 0.61 0.93
CA VAL A 196 12.52 -0.62 0.35
C VAL A 196 13.26 -0.30 -0.95
N THR A 197 14.56 -0.61 -0.98
CA THR A 197 15.47 -0.10 -2.03
C THR A 197 16.50 -1.12 -2.48
N THR A 198 16.91 -2.04 -1.61
CA THR A 198 17.99 -2.98 -1.83
C THR A 198 17.57 -4.41 -1.54
N GLU A 199 18.33 -5.38 -2.06
CA GLU A 199 18.14 -6.78 -1.73
C GLU A 199 18.30 -7.06 -0.21
N GLU A 200 19.23 -6.35 0.45
CA GLU A 200 19.43 -6.51 1.89
C GLU A 200 18.18 -6.07 2.70
N ASP A 201 17.47 -5.02 2.24
CA ASP A 201 16.19 -4.61 2.85
C ASP A 201 15.18 -5.77 2.81
N VAL A 202 15.07 -6.46 1.68
CA VAL A 202 14.17 -7.61 1.51
C VAL A 202 14.58 -8.78 2.42
N LYS A 203 15.85 -9.06 2.51
CA LYS A 203 16.41 -10.08 3.41
C LYS A 203 16.11 -9.77 4.88
N GLU A 204 16.30 -8.51 5.30
CA GLU A 204 15.98 -8.09 6.67
C GLU A 204 14.48 -8.22 6.98
N LEU A 205 13.61 -7.86 6.03
CA LEU A 205 12.17 -8.07 6.16
C LEU A 205 11.80 -9.55 6.26
N LYS A 206 12.45 -10.42 5.49
CA LYS A 206 12.29 -11.89 5.61
C LYS A 206 12.69 -12.38 7.00
N MET A 207 13.84 -11.93 7.52
CA MET A 207 14.28 -12.27 8.86
C MET A 207 13.32 -11.76 9.95
N ALA A 208 12.65 -10.64 9.68
CA ALA A 208 11.60 -10.08 10.53
C ALA A 208 10.25 -10.81 10.40
N LYS A 209 10.14 -11.82 9.54
CA LYS A 209 8.90 -12.57 9.21
C LYS A 209 7.80 -11.68 8.65
N ILE A 210 8.16 -10.71 7.82
CA ILE A 210 7.22 -9.87 7.10
C ILE A 210 6.80 -10.59 5.82
N ASP A 211 5.49 -10.56 5.53
CA ASP A 211 4.90 -11.36 4.46
C ASP A 211 5.10 -10.74 3.09
N GLU A 212 4.89 -9.42 2.99
CA GLU A 212 4.93 -8.68 1.74
C GLU A 212 5.63 -7.32 1.92
N ALA A 213 6.13 -6.75 0.82
CA ALA A 213 6.72 -5.41 0.82
C ALA A 213 6.40 -4.65 -0.47
N VAL A 214 6.08 -3.37 -0.33
CA VAL A 214 5.82 -2.46 -1.45
C VAL A 214 7.13 -1.85 -1.94
N VAL A 215 7.37 -1.92 -3.25
CA VAL A 215 8.56 -1.32 -3.89
C VAL A 215 8.09 -0.29 -4.91
N GLY A 216 8.26 0.98 -4.57
CA GLY A 216 7.79 2.10 -5.38
C GLY A 216 8.94 2.88 -6.03
N LYS A 217 9.45 3.91 -5.35
CA LYS A 217 10.42 4.86 -5.90
C LYS A 217 11.68 4.19 -6.46
N ALA A 218 12.19 3.16 -5.79
CA ALA A 218 13.37 2.43 -6.27
C ALA A 218 13.16 1.81 -7.66
N LEU A 219 11.98 1.27 -7.90
CA LEU A 219 11.60 0.66 -9.18
C LEU A 219 11.33 1.74 -10.26
N LEU A 220 10.54 2.77 -9.93
CA LEU A 220 10.18 3.82 -10.88
C LEU A 220 11.37 4.69 -11.29
N SER A 221 12.31 4.93 -10.39
CA SER A 221 13.55 5.69 -10.69
C SER A 221 14.62 4.87 -11.44
N GLY A 222 14.37 3.56 -11.66
CA GLY A 222 15.32 2.68 -12.31
C GLY A 222 16.50 2.27 -11.43
N LYS A 223 16.45 2.53 -10.12
CA LYS A 223 17.48 2.06 -9.18
C LYS A 223 17.42 0.55 -9.00
N VAL A 224 16.25 -0.03 -9.16
CA VAL A 224 15.97 -1.47 -9.18
C VAL A 224 15.15 -1.77 -10.42
N SER A 225 15.50 -2.80 -11.17
CA SER A 225 14.72 -3.29 -12.30
C SER A 225 13.61 -4.24 -11.85
N ILE A 226 12.61 -4.46 -12.71
CA ILE A 226 11.56 -5.45 -12.44
C ILE A 226 12.13 -6.86 -12.39
N GLU A 227 13.16 -7.14 -13.16
CA GLU A 227 13.87 -8.42 -13.21
C GLU A 227 14.60 -8.69 -11.87
N GLU A 228 15.33 -7.69 -11.34
CA GLU A 228 15.96 -7.80 -10.01
C GLU A 228 14.92 -8.04 -8.92
N LEU A 229 13.76 -7.36 -8.99
CA LEU A 229 12.67 -7.55 -8.04
C LEU A 229 12.19 -9.00 -8.02
N ILE A 230 12.00 -9.61 -9.20
CA ILE A 230 11.59 -11.01 -9.36
C ILE A 230 12.64 -11.97 -8.77
N GLU A 231 13.93 -11.70 -9.01
CA GLU A 231 15.02 -12.49 -8.45
C GLU A 231 15.07 -12.43 -6.93
N TRP A 232 14.88 -11.23 -6.35
CA TRP A 232 14.84 -11.06 -4.90
C TRP A 232 13.65 -11.80 -4.28
N GLU A 233 12.47 -11.67 -4.89
CA GLU A 233 11.29 -12.40 -4.42
C GLU A 233 11.53 -13.91 -4.42
N ALA A 234 12.08 -14.47 -5.50
CA ALA A 234 12.39 -15.90 -5.60
C ALA A 234 13.40 -16.34 -4.54
N ARG A 235 14.40 -15.51 -4.23
CA ARG A 235 15.45 -15.82 -3.25
C ARG A 235 14.94 -15.79 -1.82
N TYR A 236 14.00 -14.90 -1.51
CA TYR A 236 13.46 -14.69 -0.16
C TYR A 236 11.98 -15.08 -0.02
N ALA A 237 11.48 -15.97 -0.88
CA ALA A 237 10.13 -16.52 -0.81
C ALA A 237 9.86 -17.32 0.50
#